data_d7d8729eca825958b6d00d500d122889
#
_entry.id   d7d8729eca825958b6d00d500d122889
#
_cell.length_a   1.000
_cell.length_b   1.000
_cell.length_c   1.000
_cell.angle_alpha   90.00
_cell.angle_beta   90.00
_cell.angle_gamma   90.00
#
_symmetry.space_group_name_H-M   'P 1'
#
loop_
_entity.id
_entity.type
_entity.pdbx_description
1 polymer ?
#
loop_
_entity_poly.entity_id
_entity_poly.type
_entity_poly.pdbx_seq_one_letter_code
_entity_poly.pdbx_strand_id
1 'polypeptide(L)' 'MIVIDKKYIPLWEKANLTLEEASAYFGIGQNKLRELTNSDSCPYVIWCGNKRLIKRKLFLEYLEKMYSI' A
#
# COMPACT_ATOMS: atom_id res chain seq x y z
N MET A 1 14.50 5.34 5.59
CA MET A 1 14.20 5.47 4.20
C MET A 1 15.05 4.54 3.34
N ILE A 2 14.47 4.00 2.32
CA ILE A 2 15.14 3.02 1.49
C ILE A 2 15.57 3.65 0.19
N VAL A 3 16.85 3.60 -0.06
CA VAL A 3 17.39 4.02 -1.34
C VAL A 3 17.78 2.77 -2.08
N ILE A 4 17.23 2.61 -3.24
CA ILE A 4 17.41 1.39 -3.96
C ILE A 4 18.48 1.54 -5.02
N ASP A 5 18.33 2.56 -5.84
CA ASP A 5 19.30 2.82 -6.89
C ASP A 5 19.00 4.21 -7.44
N LYS A 6 19.63 4.53 -8.55
CA LYS A 6 19.45 5.84 -9.14
C LYS A 6 18.05 6.05 -9.71
N LYS A 7 17.27 4.99 -9.81
CA LYS A 7 15.87 5.10 -10.22
C LYS A 7 14.93 5.15 -9.04
N TYR A 8 15.48 5.27 -7.88
CA TYR A 8 14.71 5.29 -6.66
C TYR A 8 13.69 6.43 -6.68
N ILE A 9 12.46 6.09 -6.33
CA ILE A 9 11.37 7.05 -6.19
C ILE A 9 10.87 6.95 -4.76
N PRO A 10 10.83 8.07 -4.05
CA PRO A 10 10.34 8.04 -2.67
C PRO A 10 8.93 7.46 -2.60
N LEU A 11 8.64 6.74 -1.54
CA LEU A 11 7.34 6.08 -1.40
C LEU A 11 6.19 7.06 -1.48
N TRP A 12 6.38 8.26 -0.94
CA TRP A 12 5.30 9.26 -0.94
C TRP A 12 5.01 9.82 -2.33
N GLU A 13 5.87 9.54 -3.30
CA GLU A 13 5.66 9.98 -4.66
C GLU A 13 5.10 8.88 -5.55
N LYS A 14 5.06 7.66 -5.06
CA LYS A 14 4.54 6.54 -5.84
C LYS A 14 3.02 6.54 -5.78
N ALA A 15 2.42 6.27 -6.93
CA ALA A 15 0.96 6.14 -6.98
C ALA A 15 0.50 4.83 -6.36
N ASN A 16 1.27 3.77 -6.58
CA ASN A 16 0.95 2.43 -6.06
C ASN A 16 2.14 1.88 -5.29
N LEU A 17 1.83 1.12 -4.24
CA LEU A 17 2.85 0.54 -3.38
C LEU A 17 2.67 -0.97 -3.32
N THR A 18 3.78 -1.69 -3.23
CA THR A 18 3.71 -3.12 -2.93
C THR A 18 3.31 -3.28 -1.47
N LEU A 19 2.98 -4.52 -1.07
CA LEU A 19 2.65 -4.76 0.34
C LEU A 19 3.79 -4.35 1.25
N GLU A 20 5.01 -4.67 0.84
CA GLU A 20 6.19 -4.35 1.64
C GLU A 20 6.37 -2.84 1.76
N GLU A 21 6.22 -2.14 0.65
CA GLU A 21 6.34 -0.69 0.65
C GLU A 21 5.23 -0.04 1.47
N ALA A 22 4.02 -0.53 1.32
CA ALA A 22 2.89 0.01 2.07
C ALA A 22 3.07 -0.22 3.56
N SER A 23 3.58 -1.39 3.94
CA SER A 23 3.86 -1.68 5.33
C SER A 23 4.83 -0.66 5.92
N ALA A 24 5.88 -0.35 5.17
CA ALA A 24 6.86 0.62 5.64
C ALA A 24 6.29 2.04 5.66
N TYR A 25 5.51 2.39 4.65
CA TYR A 25 4.99 3.74 4.53
C TYR A 25 3.90 4.04 5.55
N PHE A 26 2.98 3.11 5.73
CA PHE A 26 1.84 3.32 6.63
C PHE A 26 2.08 2.81 8.04
N GLY A 27 3.14 2.05 8.26
CA GLY A 27 3.41 1.52 9.60
C GLY A 27 2.47 0.40 10.01
N ILE A 28 1.91 -0.32 9.05
CA ILE A 28 0.99 -1.41 9.30
C ILE A 28 1.63 -2.72 8.87
N GLY A 29 1.48 -3.76 9.68
CA GLY A 29 2.08 -5.04 9.36
C GLY A 29 1.56 -5.61 8.05
N GLN A 30 2.42 -6.36 7.36
CA GLN A 30 2.07 -6.90 6.06
C GLN A 30 0.89 -7.87 6.13
N ASN A 31 0.79 -8.63 7.22
CA ASN A 31 -0.32 -9.57 7.38
C ASN A 31 -1.65 -8.83 7.45
N LYS A 32 -1.67 -7.73 8.18
CA LYS A 32 -2.89 -6.93 8.27
C LYS A 32 -3.23 -6.32 6.92
N LEU A 33 -2.24 -5.82 6.21
CA LEU A 33 -2.47 -5.27 4.88
C LEU A 33 -3.01 -6.34 3.92
N ARG A 34 -2.47 -7.56 4.04
CA ARG A 34 -2.95 -8.64 3.20
C ARG A 34 -4.41 -8.94 3.48
N GLU A 35 -4.81 -8.93 4.76
CA GLU A 35 -6.20 -9.13 5.12
C GLU A 35 -7.08 -8.04 4.54
N LEU A 36 -6.65 -6.80 4.67
CA LEU A 36 -7.45 -5.65 4.22
C LEU A 36 -7.64 -5.63 2.72
N THR A 37 -6.68 -6.16 1.98
CA THR A 37 -6.71 -6.10 0.53
C THR A 37 -7.11 -7.41 -0.12
N ASN A 38 -7.61 -8.35 0.66
CA ASN A 38 -7.92 -9.68 0.16
C ASN A 38 -9.27 -9.78 -0.54
N SER A 39 -10.09 -8.74 -0.45
CA SER A 39 -11.41 -8.73 -1.06
C SER A 39 -11.30 -8.31 -2.53
N ASP A 40 -12.07 -8.97 -3.38
CA ASP A 40 -12.11 -8.62 -4.80
C ASP A 40 -12.71 -7.24 -5.02
N SER A 41 -13.50 -6.77 -4.07
CA SER A 41 -14.15 -5.46 -4.20
C SER A 41 -13.39 -4.35 -3.49
N CYS A 42 -12.18 -4.62 -3.05
CA CYS A 42 -11.38 -3.63 -2.35
C CYS A 42 -11.03 -2.47 -3.30
N PRO A 43 -11.42 -1.24 -2.96
CA PRO A 43 -11.24 -0.11 -3.89
C PRO A 43 -9.81 0.43 -3.93
N TYR A 44 -8.99 0.08 -2.96
CA TYR A 44 -7.63 0.64 -2.91
C TYR A 44 -6.56 -0.38 -3.26
N VAL A 45 -6.94 -1.46 -3.90
CA VAL A 45 -5.96 -2.44 -4.35
C VAL A 45 -6.09 -2.62 -5.85
N ILE A 46 -4.97 -2.87 -6.51
CA ILE A 46 -4.97 -3.18 -7.92
C ILE A 46 -4.07 -4.38 -8.12
N TRP A 47 -4.50 -5.29 -8.95
CA TRP A 47 -3.75 -6.50 -9.25
C TRP A 47 -3.04 -6.33 -10.58
N CYS A 48 -1.75 -6.56 -10.56
CA CYS A 48 -0.92 -6.48 -11.76
C CYS A 48 -0.31 -7.85 -11.95
N GLY A 49 -0.98 -8.69 -12.72
CA GLY A 49 -0.58 -10.09 -12.79
C GLY A 49 -0.78 -10.75 -11.45
N ASN A 50 0.30 -11.30 -10.90
CA ASN A 50 0.24 -11.93 -9.59
C ASN A 50 0.59 -10.96 -8.48
N LYS A 51 0.88 -9.72 -8.80
CA LYS A 51 1.28 -8.74 -7.80
C LYS A 51 0.11 -7.93 -7.32
N ARG A 52 0.04 -7.77 -6.02
CA ARG A 52 -0.95 -6.93 -5.36
C ARG A 52 -0.31 -5.58 -5.09
N LEU A 53 -0.94 -4.53 -5.58
CA LEU A 53 -0.45 -3.17 -5.35
C LEU A 53 -1.53 -2.39 -4.63
N ILE A 54 -1.10 -1.54 -3.72
CA ILE A 54 -2.02 -0.72 -2.93
C ILE A 54 -1.98 0.70 -3.46
N LYS A 55 -3.15 1.23 -3.79
CA LYS A 55 -3.26 2.61 -4.27
C LYS A 55 -3.05 3.54 -3.08
N ARG A 56 -1.92 4.21 -3.07
CA ARG A 56 -1.48 4.97 -1.90
C ARG A 56 -2.50 6.02 -1.45
N LYS A 57 -2.99 6.82 -2.38
CA LYS A 57 -3.91 7.89 -2.02
C LYS A 57 -5.22 7.38 -1.50
N LEU A 58 -5.78 6.36 -2.15
CA LEU A 58 -7.06 5.81 -1.72
C LEU A 58 -6.95 5.14 -0.37
N PHE A 59 -5.85 4.43 -0.14
CA PHE A 59 -5.66 3.77 1.14
C PHE A 59 -5.43 4.79 2.25
N LEU A 60 -4.72 5.87 1.94
CA LEU A 60 -4.53 6.95 2.90
C LEU A 60 -5.86 7.54 3.31
N GLU A 61 -6.75 7.80 2.36
CA GLU A 61 -8.08 8.32 2.65
C GLU A 61 -8.88 7.35 3.51
N TYR A 62 -8.75 6.06 3.20
CA TYR A 62 -9.43 5.03 3.99
C TYR A 62 -8.96 5.09 5.44
N LEU A 63 -7.66 5.17 5.65
CA LEU A 63 -7.11 5.21 7.00
C LEU A 63 -7.52 6.46 7.75
N GLU A 64 -7.65 7.57 7.06
CA GLU A 64 -8.05 8.82 7.70
C GLU A 64 -9.45 8.77 8.28
N LYS A 65 -10.28 7.85 7.77
CA LYS A 65 -11.64 7.68 8.23
C LYS A 65 -11.79 6.60 9.29
N MET A 66 -10.68 5.93 9.64
CA MET A 66 -10.72 4.82 10.57
C MET A 66 -10.20 5.24 11.93
N TYR A 67 -10.82 4.70 12.96
CA TYR A 67 -10.31 4.86 14.32
C TYR A 67 -9.32 3.76 14.67
N SER A 68 -9.51 2.58 14.10
CA SER A 68 -8.61 1.48 14.32
C SER A 68 -8.81 0.46 13.20
N ILE A 69 -7.82 -0.39 13.05
CA ILE A 69 -7.92 -1.45 12.05
C ILE A 69 -7.39 -2.77 12.60
#